data_b8bed3095dfc26fc827b655e022a160d
#
_entry.id   b8bed3095dfc26fc827b655e022a160d
#
_cell.length_a   1.000
_cell.length_b   1.000
_cell.length_c   1.000
_cell.angle_alpha   90.00
_cell.angle_beta   90.00
_cell.angle_gamma   90.00
#
_symmetry.space_group_name_H-M   'P 1'
#
loop_
_entity.id
_entity.type
_entity.pdbx_description
1 polymer ?
#
loop_
_entity_poly.entity_id
_entity_poly.type
_entity_poly.pdbx_seq_one_letter_code
_entity_poly.pdbx_strand_id
1 'polypeptide(L)'
;FSVISILIIKGSHASIIIISRAPLSKQCYTFASRAFAWKLRKTTGMSVKNEVNGGHCPNREKCLTLETLNPGVKVMQYAVRGPLFIRAMEIQAELKQGVEKPFKEVLRANVGDAQAMGQKPITFIRQVLAAVALPHLLDDPKFPDDVKVRAREILAGCPGGTMGSYTDIPGIEVIRKHVADYIHRRDGAPADWQNIILTSGASTGIDAILKLLNARIDDKAPGVMIPTPQYPLYTSTIGDLDIQELERAITEAKKYCYPRAIVVINPGNPTGQVLRRGNIEDIIKFAYKEKLFIFADEVYQQNIYGDGDEFHSVKKVMTEMGEPFSQMEVASFMSTSKGYMGECGARGAYMEIINFDPEVKATLLKSISHMHQPSFGQVAIDCVVNPPRVTEQSYELFEKETRGVLNSLKERAKLVADAFNRMEGMSCQPVQGAMYAFPKMELPSKAIEKAISLGLCPSEFYAFQLLEKTGICVIPGAGFGQKPGTYHIRTTILPQTDKLKNMLNKFEEFHRNFLAEYNYFGY
;
A
#
# COMPACT_ATOMS: atom_id res chain seq x y z
N PHE A 1 -15.38 17.83 0.35
CA PHE A 1 -14.27 18.78 0.62
C PHE A 1 -13.04 17.97 0.96
N SER A 2 -12.12 17.92 0.03
CA SER A 2 -10.83 17.23 0.16
C SER A 2 -9.89 18.06 1.03
N VAL A 3 -9.06 17.41 1.85
CA VAL A 3 -7.97 18.05 2.61
C VAL A 3 -6.67 17.55 2.01
N ILE A 4 -5.71 18.41 1.73
CA ILE A 4 -4.38 18.01 1.27
C ILE A 4 -3.39 18.13 2.41
N SER A 5 -2.64 17.05 2.61
CA SER A 5 -1.55 17.01 3.57
C SER A 5 -0.22 17.21 2.88
N ILE A 6 0.70 17.88 3.54
CA ILE A 6 2.05 18.07 3.04
C ILE A 6 3.01 17.35 3.94
N LEU A 7 3.75 16.44 3.34
CA LEU A 7 4.86 15.77 3.96
C LEU A 7 6.10 16.66 3.87
N ILE A 8 6.55 17.20 4.99
CA ILE A 8 7.83 17.92 5.06
C ILE A 8 8.93 16.94 5.43
N ILE A 9 9.91 16.80 4.55
CA ILE A 9 11.06 15.93 4.78
C ILE A 9 12.11 16.74 5.54
N LYS A 10 12.40 16.36 6.79
CA LYS A 10 13.45 16.97 7.62
C LYS A 10 14.61 16.00 7.81
N GLY A 11 15.75 16.26 7.15
CA GLY A 11 16.94 15.40 7.24
C GLY A 11 16.70 14.01 6.67
N SER A 12 17.24 12.97 7.31
CA SER A 12 17.01 11.57 6.93
C SER A 12 15.60 11.02 7.28
N HIS A 13 14.72 11.87 7.83
CA HIS A 13 13.38 11.46 8.30
C HIS A 13 12.30 12.43 7.83
N ALA A 14 11.15 11.85 7.45
CA ALA A 14 9.98 12.61 7.06
C ALA A 14 9.20 13.06 8.32
N SER A 15 8.88 14.34 8.42
CA SER A 15 7.93 14.88 9.40
C SER A 15 6.69 15.37 8.67
N ILE A 16 5.52 14.98 9.17
CA ILE A 16 4.24 15.35 8.56
C ILE A 16 3.75 16.63 9.21
N ILE A 17 3.45 17.63 8.39
CA ILE A 17 2.67 18.79 8.81
C ILE A 17 1.33 18.71 8.12
N ILE A 18 0.27 18.45 8.90
CA ILE A 18 -1.11 18.47 8.42
C ILE A 18 -1.57 19.93 8.50
N ILE A 19 -1.87 20.51 7.34
CA ILE A 19 -2.45 21.86 7.26
C ILE A 19 -3.96 21.68 7.12
N SER A 20 -4.66 21.60 8.27
CA SER A 20 -6.12 21.52 8.31
C SER A 20 -6.73 22.87 8.73
N ARG A 21 -8.00 23.10 8.36
CA ARG A 21 -8.76 24.32 8.72
C ARG A 21 -9.10 24.46 10.21
N ALA A 22 -8.86 23.44 11.03
CA ALA A 22 -9.11 23.50 12.47
C ALA A 22 -7.79 23.42 13.26
N PRO A 23 -7.62 24.19 14.33
CA PRO A 23 -6.50 24.01 15.24
C PRO A 23 -6.69 22.65 15.93
N LEU A 24 -6.01 21.64 15.42
CA LEU A 24 -5.86 20.37 16.13
C LEU A 24 -5.05 20.67 17.38
N SER A 25 -5.65 20.57 18.55
CA SER A 25 -4.93 20.64 19.80
C SER A 25 -3.82 19.58 19.77
N LYS A 26 -2.59 19.99 20.04
CA LYS A 26 -1.41 19.11 20.13
C LYS A 26 -1.60 17.93 21.11
N GLN A 27 -2.70 17.87 21.83
CA GLN A 27 -3.03 16.88 22.85
C GLN A 27 -3.45 15.51 22.30
N CYS A 28 -4.07 15.41 21.11
CA CYS A 28 -4.55 14.12 20.60
C CYS A 28 -3.41 13.17 20.19
N TYR A 29 -2.26 13.68 19.76
CA TYR A 29 -1.16 12.82 19.29
C TYR A 29 -0.16 12.38 20.37
N THR A 30 -0.09 13.09 21.49
CA THR A 30 0.85 12.79 22.58
C THR A 30 0.27 11.88 23.68
N PHE A 31 -1.05 11.79 23.80
CA PHE A 31 -1.70 11.04 24.89
C PHE A 31 -1.84 9.53 24.61
N ALA A 32 -2.05 9.12 23.37
CA ALA A 32 -2.20 7.70 23.02
C ALA A 32 -0.98 6.84 23.39
N SER A 33 0.23 7.40 23.28
CA SER A 33 1.47 6.72 23.66
C SER A 33 1.66 6.53 25.17
N ARG A 34 1.11 7.43 26.01
CA ARG A 34 1.25 7.35 27.48
C ARG A 34 0.24 6.42 28.16
N ALA A 35 -1.00 6.41 27.70
CA ALA A 35 -2.05 5.56 28.29
C ALA A 35 -1.83 4.06 28.00
N PHE A 36 -1.30 3.74 26.82
CA PHE A 36 -1.01 2.36 26.42
C PHE A 36 0.23 1.79 27.13
N ALA A 37 1.27 2.59 27.32
CA ALA A 37 2.46 2.19 28.08
C ALA A 37 2.15 1.93 29.57
N TRP A 38 1.14 2.58 30.15
CA TRP A 38 0.74 2.36 31.54
C TRP A 38 -0.05 1.07 31.74
N LYS A 39 -0.85 0.64 30.75
CA LYS A 39 -1.63 -0.62 30.80
C LYS A 39 -0.76 -1.86 30.54
N LEU A 40 0.25 -1.75 29.67
CA LEU A 40 1.23 -2.83 29.41
C LEU A 40 2.06 -3.17 30.66
N ARG A 41 2.34 -2.21 31.55
CA ARG A 41 3.05 -2.48 32.81
C ARG A 41 2.23 -3.26 33.84
N LYS A 42 0.90 -3.33 33.72
CA LYS A 42 0.04 -4.06 34.67
C LYS A 42 -0.30 -5.50 34.26
N THR A 43 -0.11 -5.88 33.00
CA THR A 43 -0.47 -7.22 32.49
C THR A 43 0.72 -8.18 32.28
N THR A 44 1.95 -7.71 32.37
CA THR A 44 3.15 -8.56 32.26
C THR A 44 3.78 -8.89 33.62
N GLY A 45 2.96 -9.23 34.58
CA GLY A 45 3.40 -9.76 35.87
C GLY A 45 3.71 -11.27 35.83
N MET A 46 4.45 -11.76 34.82
CA MET A 46 5.06 -13.08 34.83
C MET A 46 6.57 -12.96 34.78
N SER A 47 7.16 -12.95 35.97
CA SER A 47 8.59 -13.19 36.17
C SER A 47 8.87 -14.66 35.84
N VAL A 48 9.41 -14.93 34.66
CA VAL A 48 10.04 -16.21 34.39
C VAL A 48 11.43 -16.14 35.04
N LYS A 49 11.56 -16.75 36.20
CA LYS A 49 12.87 -17.03 36.79
C LYS A 49 13.51 -18.18 35.97
N ASN A 50 14.38 -17.85 35.06
CA ASN A 50 15.38 -18.80 34.57
C ASN A 50 16.64 -18.61 35.41
N GLU A 51 16.81 -19.46 36.39
CA GLU A 51 18.09 -19.65 37.07
C GLU A 51 19.04 -20.37 36.11
N VAL A 52 19.86 -19.62 35.41
CA VAL A 52 21.09 -20.13 34.80
C VAL A 52 22.24 -19.58 35.63
N ASN A 53 22.86 -20.46 36.42
CA ASN A 53 24.14 -20.20 37.08
C ASN A 53 25.21 -19.90 36.04
N GLY A 54 25.61 -18.67 35.92
CA GLY A 54 26.69 -18.20 35.05
C GLY A 54 27.21 -16.86 35.53
N GLY A 55 28.51 -16.77 35.75
CA GLY A 55 29.28 -15.76 36.41
C GLY A 55 28.86 -14.31 36.16
N HIS A 56 28.98 -13.52 37.21
CA HIS A 56 28.66 -12.10 37.24
C HIS A 56 29.53 -11.32 36.26
N CYS A 57 29.00 -11.06 35.04
CA CYS A 57 29.50 -10.00 34.19
C CYS A 57 28.97 -8.67 34.73
N PRO A 58 29.84 -7.64 34.95
CA PRO A 58 29.36 -6.35 35.40
C PRO A 58 28.33 -5.81 34.38
N ASN A 59 27.24 -5.23 34.89
CA ASN A 59 26.14 -4.65 34.09
C ASN A 59 26.74 -3.65 33.08
N ARG A 60 27.00 -4.09 31.88
CA ARG A 60 27.39 -3.22 30.77
C ARG A 60 26.18 -2.39 30.40
N GLU A 61 26.28 -1.10 30.55
CA GLU A 61 25.26 -0.14 30.12
C GLU A 61 24.98 -0.35 28.63
N LYS A 62 23.71 -0.51 28.26
CA LYS A 62 23.32 -0.72 26.85
C LYS A 62 23.54 0.58 26.08
N CYS A 63 24.32 0.54 25.01
CA CYS A 63 24.57 1.70 24.16
C CYS A 63 23.36 2.09 23.30
N LEU A 64 22.42 1.16 23.04
CA LEU A 64 21.18 1.43 22.32
C LEU A 64 20.00 1.30 23.28
N THR A 65 19.44 2.43 23.67
CA THR A 65 18.28 2.58 24.55
C THR A 65 17.23 3.46 23.89
N LEU A 66 16.03 3.57 24.48
CA LEU A 66 15.00 4.48 23.96
C LEU A 66 15.45 5.95 23.98
N GLU A 67 16.34 6.35 24.89
CA GLU A 67 16.92 7.70 24.95
C GLU A 67 17.90 7.94 23.81
N THR A 68 18.74 6.94 23.48
CA THR A 68 19.78 7.03 22.45
C THR A 68 19.29 6.63 21.05
N LEU A 69 18.05 6.10 20.94
CA LEU A 69 17.45 5.78 19.66
C LEU A 69 17.20 7.02 18.82
N ASN A 70 17.40 6.92 17.50
CA ASN A 70 17.07 7.97 16.54
C ASN A 70 15.65 8.53 16.78
N PRO A 71 15.49 9.84 17.07
CA PRO A 71 14.19 10.45 17.37
C PRO A 71 13.15 10.26 16.27
N GLY A 72 13.56 10.24 14.97
CA GLY A 72 12.68 10.03 13.84
C GLY A 72 12.08 8.61 13.81
N VAL A 73 12.89 7.59 14.15
CA VAL A 73 12.42 6.21 14.27
C VAL A 73 11.50 6.04 15.48
N LYS A 74 11.80 6.75 16.59
CA LYS A 74 10.98 6.70 17.80
C LYS A 74 9.56 7.22 17.61
N VAL A 75 9.37 8.21 16.73
CA VAL A 75 8.05 8.83 16.46
C VAL A 75 7.36 8.27 15.21
N MET A 76 8.03 7.38 14.49
CA MET A 76 7.48 6.79 13.27
C MET A 76 6.21 5.98 13.58
N GLN A 77 5.12 6.33 12.88
CA GLN A 77 3.85 5.62 12.96
C GLN A 77 3.53 4.99 11.60
N TYR A 78 3.12 3.74 11.63
CA TYR A 78 2.68 3.02 10.44
C TYR A 78 1.34 2.32 10.73
N ALA A 79 0.24 2.96 10.35
CA ALA A 79 -1.11 2.56 10.73
C ALA A 79 -1.46 1.10 10.36
N VAL A 80 -0.93 0.59 9.24
CA VAL A 80 -1.17 -0.80 8.79
C VAL A 80 -0.61 -1.84 9.75
N ARG A 81 0.44 -1.48 10.53
CA ARG A 81 1.08 -2.32 11.55
C ARG A 81 1.12 -1.63 12.93
N GLY A 82 0.14 -0.77 13.19
CA GLY A 82 0.00 -0.04 14.44
C GLY A 82 -0.55 -0.89 15.59
N PRO A 83 -0.96 -0.24 16.72
CA PRO A 83 -1.39 -0.91 17.95
C PRO A 83 -2.50 -1.94 17.75
N LEU A 84 -3.46 -1.68 16.87
CA LEU A 84 -4.54 -2.61 16.56
C LEU A 84 -4.02 -3.91 15.93
N PHE A 85 -3.03 -3.81 15.02
CA PHE A 85 -2.40 -4.99 14.42
C PHE A 85 -1.60 -5.79 15.45
N ILE A 86 -0.88 -5.10 16.34
CA ILE A 86 -0.13 -5.75 17.44
C ILE A 86 -1.12 -6.52 18.32
N ARG A 87 -2.24 -5.91 18.70
CA ARG A 87 -3.28 -6.56 19.50
C ARG A 87 -3.89 -7.77 18.77
N ALA A 88 -4.10 -7.69 17.47
CA ALA A 88 -4.56 -8.81 16.66
C ALA A 88 -3.57 -9.99 16.67
N MET A 89 -2.26 -9.72 16.67
CA MET A 89 -1.22 -10.75 16.80
C MET A 89 -1.21 -11.38 18.20
N GLU A 90 -1.39 -10.58 19.25
CA GLU A 90 -1.50 -11.07 20.63
C GLU A 90 -2.71 -12.00 20.77
N ILE A 91 -3.90 -11.59 20.29
CA ILE A 91 -5.11 -12.41 20.31
C ILE A 91 -4.88 -13.72 19.55
N GLN A 92 -4.19 -13.68 18.42
CA GLN A 92 -3.87 -14.90 17.67
C GLN A 92 -2.94 -15.83 18.46
N ALA A 93 -2.01 -15.30 19.24
CA ALA A 93 -1.16 -16.08 20.14
C ALA A 93 -1.96 -16.63 21.32
N GLU A 94 -2.85 -15.83 21.93
CA GLU A 94 -3.77 -16.24 22.99
C GLU A 94 -4.65 -17.43 22.53
N LEU A 95 -5.25 -17.35 21.33
CA LEU A 95 -6.05 -18.45 20.76
C LEU A 95 -5.23 -19.74 20.56
N LYS A 96 -3.97 -19.63 20.11
CA LYS A 96 -3.07 -20.78 19.98
C LYS A 96 -2.72 -21.43 21.31
N GLN A 97 -2.74 -20.67 22.41
CA GLN A 97 -2.53 -21.14 23.77
C GLN A 97 -3.81 -21.67 24.43
N GLY A 98 -4.93 -21.71 23.70
CA GLY A 98 -6.21 -22.21 24.19
C GLY A 98 -7.02 -21.22 25.03
N VAL A 99 -6.65 -19.92 25.00
CA VAL A 99 -7.47 -18.88 25.65
C VAL A 99 -8.81 -18.75 24.93
N GLU A 100 -9.90 -18.90 25.65
CA GLU A 100 -11.24 -18.79 25.10
C GLU A 100 -11.55 -17.35 24.66
N LYS A 101 -12.11 -17.22 23.45
CA LYS A 101 -12.61 -15.97 22.85
C LYS A 101 -13.96 -16.24 22.18
N PRO A 102 -14.80 -15.22 21.97
CA PRO A 102 -16.09 -15.40 21.26
C PRO A 102 -15.93 -15.79 19.78
N PHE A 103 -14.69 -15.96 19.31
CA PHE A 103 -14.33 -16.36 17.94
C PHE A 103 -13.11 -17.31 17.96
N LYS A 104 -12.94 -18.07 16.87
CA LYS A 104 -11.89 -19.10 16.77
C LYS A 104 -10.64 -18.65 16.01
N GLU A 105 -10.72 -17.58 15.23
CA GLU A 105 -9.62 -17.08 14.42
C GLU A 105 -9.66 -15.54 14.31
N VAL A 106 -8.49 -14.93 14.10
CA VAL A 106 -8.37 -13.52 13.75
C VAL A 106 -8.38 -13.37 12.24
N LEU A 107 -9.34 -12.62 11.70
CA LEU A 107 -9.45 -12.31 10.28
C LEU A 107 -8.75 -10.99 9.99
N ARG A 108 -7.62 -11.05 9.27
CA ARG A 108 -6.75 -9.89 9.02
C ARG A 108 -7.24 -9.05 7.84
N ALA A 109 -8.44 -8.46 7.94
CA ALA A 109 -9.01 -7.59 6.91
C ALA A 109 -8.28 -6.23 6.76
N ASN A 110 -7.20 -6.02 7.51
CA ASN A 110 -6.34 -4.84 7.46
C ASN A 110 -5.22 -4.94 6.40
N VAL A 111 -4.86 -6.14 5.93
CA VAL A 111 -3.71 -6.36 5.03
C VAL A 111 -4.18 -6.74 3.63
N GLY A 112 -3.57 -6.13 2.62
CA GLY A 112 -3.80 -6.46 1.21
C GLY A 112 -2.90 -7.61 0.74
N ASP A 113 -3.06 -8.79 1.32
CA ASP A 113 -2.33 -10.02 0.98
C ASP A 113 -3.33 -11.06 0.45
N ALA A 114 -3.39 -11.19 -0.88
CA ALA A 114 -4.38 -12.01 -1.55
C ALA A 114 -4.21 -13.51 -1.25
N GLN A 115 -2.97 -14.01 -1.25
CA GLN A 115 -2.72 -15.44 -0.99
C GLN A 115 -2.95 -15.81 0.47
N ALA A 116 -2.62 -14.93 1.42
CA ALA A 116 -2.98 -15.13 2.83
C ALA A 116 -4.50 -15.18 3.06
N MET A 117 -5.30 -14.60 2.14
CA MET A 117 -6.76 -14.63 2.14
C MET A 117 -7.36 -15.76 1.28
N GLY A 118 -6.52 -16.70 0.82
CA GLY A 118 -6.95 -17.92 0.14
C GLY A 118 -6.98 -17.84 -1.38
N GLN A 119 -6.45 -16.76 -2.00
CA GLN A 119 -6.25 -16.73 -3.44
C GLN A 119 -5.21 -17.77 -3.83
N LYS A 120 -5.51 -18.58 -4.83
CA LYS A 120 -4.52 -19.52 -5.39
C LYS A 120 -3.50 -18.76 -6.24
N PRO A 121 -2.22 -19.19 -6.23
CA PRO A 121 -1.22 -18.66 -7.14
C PRO A 121 -1.59 -18.95 -8.59
N ILE A 122 -1.15 -18.08 -9.51
CA ILE A 122 -1.25 -18.33 -10.95
C ILE A 122 -0.21 -19.38 -11.36
N THR A 123 -0.67 -20.46 -11.98
CA THR A 123 0.15 -21.64 -12.29
C THR A 123 1.36 -21.28 -13.15
N PHE A 124 1.16 -20.51 -14.22
CA PHE A 124 2.22 -20.07 -15.11
C PHE A 124 3.38 -19.37 -14.38
N ILE A 125 3.05 -18.41 -13.48
CA ILE A 125 4.06 -17.70 -12.68
C ILE A 125 4.90 -18.69 -11.87
N ARG A 126 4.24 -19.67 -11.23
CA ARG A 126 4.93 -20.67 -10.40
C ARG A 126 5.78 -21.63 -11.21
N GLN A 127 5.34 -22.00 -12.41
CA GLN A 127 6.12 -22.86 -13.30
C GLN A 127 7.39 -22.16 -13.78
N VAL A 128 7.32 -20.90 -14.20
CA VAL A 128 8.52 -20.16 -14.62
C VAL A 128 9.48 -19.98 -13.44
N LEU A 129 8.97 -19.59 -12.25
CA LEU A 129 9.78 -19.48 -11.03
C LEU A 129 10.46 -20.81 -10.66
N ALA A 130 9.77 -21.93 -10.78
CA ALA A 130 10.34 -23.25 -10.52
C ALA A 130 11.42 -23.60 -11.54
N ALA A 131 11.17 -23.36 -12.83
CA ALA A 131 12.11 -23.68 -13.91
C ALA A 131 13.41 -22.88 -13.83
N VAL A 132 13.37 -21.59 -13.45
CA VAL A 132 14.59 -20.80 -13.24
C VAL A 132 15.32 -21.17 -11.93
N ALA A 133 14.58 -21.62 -10.91
CA ALA A 133 15.17 -22.06 -9.64
C ALA A 133 15.86 -23.40 -9.75
N LEU A 134 15.36 -24.27 -10.60
CA LEU A 134 15.80 -25.66 -10.75
C LEU A 134 15.90 -26.00 -12.25
N PRO A 135 17.02 -25.61 -12.93
CA PRO A 135 17.13 -25.66 -14.38
C PRO A 135 16.93 -27.05 -15.02
N HIS A 136 17.13 -28.16 -14.30
CA HIS A 136 16.82 -29.48 -14.86
C HIS A 136 15.31 -29.68 -15.19
N LEU A 137 14.41 -28.86 -14.64
CA LEU A 137 13.00 -28.87 -15.05
C LEU A 137 12.79 -28.37 -16.49
N LEU A 138 13.81 -27.76 -17.10
CA LEU A 138 13.77 -27.37 -18.51
C LEU A 138 13.75 -28.58 -19.46
N ASP A 139 14.18 -29.74 -18.97
CA ASP A 139 14.18 -31.00 -19.72
C ASP A 139 12.96 -31.90 -19.36
N ASP A 140 12.16 -31.50 -18.34
CA ASP A 140 10.97 -32.25 -17.95
C ASP A 140 9.83 -32.05 -18.98
N PRO A 141 9.32 -33.14 -19.62
CA PRO A 141 8.23 -33.03 -20.60
C PRO A 141 6.89 -32.55 -20.01
N LYS A 142 6.75 -32.55 -18.68
CA LYS A 142 5.54 -32.05 -18.00
C LYS A 142 5.47 -30.52 -17.93
N PHE A 143 6.59 -29.82 -18.13
CA PHE A 143 6.59 -28.37 -18.20
C PHE A 143 6.27 -27.88 -19.61
N PRO A 144 5.35 -26.90 -19.75
CA PRO A 144 5.03 -26.29 -21.05
C PRO A 144 6.26 -25.68 -21.72
N ASP A 145 6.31 -25.76 -23.05
CA ASP A 145 7.46 -25.27 -23.80
C ASP A 145 7.62 -23.76 -23.71
N ASP A 146 6.54 -23.02 -23.66
CA ASP A 146 6.56 -21.56 -23.48
C ASP A 146 7.10 -21.15 -22.10
N VAL A 147 6.88 -21.94 -21.04
CA VAL A 147 7.54 -21.78 -19.74
C VAL A 147 9.04 -21.99 -19.85
N LYS A 148 9.45 -23.06 -20.54
CA LYS A 148 10.89 -23.38 -20.74
C LYS A 148 11.61 -22.30 -21.54
N VAL A 149 10.98 -21.79 -22.59
CA VAL A 149 11.55 -20.71 -23.42
C VAL A 149 11.83 -19.48 -22.57
N ARG A 150 10.83 -19.01 -21.79
CA ARG A 150 11.01 -17.84 -20.91
C ARG A 150 12.06 -18.07 -19.84
N ALA A 151 12.07 -19.25 -19.23
CA ALA A 151 13.07 -19.57 -18.22
C ALA A 151 14.50 -19.58 -18.79
N ARG A 152 14.71 -20.14 -19.99
CA ARG A 152 16.01 -20.11 -20.66
C ARG A 152 16.45 -18.69 -21.01
N GLU A 153 15.55 -17.89 -21.53
CA GLU A 153 15.81 -16.48 -21.87
C GLU A 153 16.23 -15.66 -20.64
N ILE A 154 15.51 -15.82 -19.53
CA ILE A 154 15.83 -15.14 -18.27
C ILE A 154 17.19 -15.61 -17.72
N LEU A 155 17.43 -16.93 -17.71
CA LEU A 155 18.70 -17.48 -17.24
C LEU A 155 19.88 -17.02 -18.10
N ALA A 156 19.70 -16.92 -19.43
CA ALA A 156 20.71 -16.38 -20.34
C ALA A 156 21.02 -14.89 -20.07
N GLY A 157 20.04 -14.15 -19.57
CA GLY A 157 20.22 -12.76 -19.12
C GLY A 157 20.87 -12.59 -17.74
N CYS A 158 21.09 -13.70 -17.00
CA CYS A 158 21.75 -13.68 -15.70
C CYS A 158 23.25 -13.97 -15.84
N PRO A 159 24.14 -13.25 -15.12
CA PRO A 159 25.55 -13.60 -15.07
C PRO A 159 25.76 -15.05 -14.63
N GLY A 160 26.57 -15.78 -15.37
CA GLY A 160 26.83 -17.23 -15.13
C GLY A 160 25.63 -18.16 -15.39
N GLY A 161 24.56 -17.67 -16.03
CA GLY A 161 23.35 -18.45 -16.35
C GLY A 161 22.55 -18.92 -15.12
N THR A 162 22.63 -18.20 -14.01
CA THR A 162 22.04 -18.63 -12.73
C THR A 162 21.34 -17.51 -11.97
N MET A 163 20.24 -17.85 -11.30
CA MET A 163 19.49 -16.94 -10.41
C MET A 163 20.24 -16.57 -9.12
N GLY A 164 21.34 -17.25 -8.82
CA GLY A 164 22.17 -16.98 -7.64
C GLY A 164 23.17 -15.84 -7.82
N SER A 165 23.32 -15.31 -9.03
CA SER A 165 24.22 -14.20 -9.32
C SER A 165 23.60 -12.85 -9.03
N TYR A 166 24.43 -11.84 -8.71
CA TYR A 166 23.99 -10.46 -8.73
C TYR A 166 23.62 -10.04 -10.15
N THR A 167 22.52 -9.34 -10.31
CA THR A 167 22.13 -8.73 -11.58
C THR A 167 22.65 -7.30 -11.67
N ASP A 168 22.56 -6.69 -12.86
CA ASP A 168 22.84 -5.27 -13.02
C ASP A 168 21.98 -4.41 -12.09
N ILE A 169 22.45 -3.22 -11.75
CA ILE A 169 21.79 -2.29 -10.82
C ILE A 169 20.32 -2.04 -11.20
N PRO A 170 19.98 -1.74 -12.47
CA PRO A 170 18.58 -1.55 -12.86
C PRO A 170 17.80 -2.87 -13.02
N GLY A 171 18.45 -4.03 -12.88
CA GLY A 171 17.86 -5.36 -13.05
C GLY A 171 18.18 -6.01 -14.39
N ILE A 172 17.70 -7.25 -14.56
CA ILE A 172 17.95 -8.10 -15.73
C ILE A 172 17.44 -7.41 -17.00
N GLU A 173 18.34 -7.23 -17.99
CA GLU A 173 18.08 -6.44 -19.20
C GLU A 173 16.89 -6.95 -20.00
N VAL A 174 16.79 -8.26 -20.25
CA VAL A 174 15.68 -8.84 -21.01
C VAL A 174 14.34 -8.55 -20.34
N ILE A 175 14.25 -8.61 -19.03
CA ILE A 175 13.03 -8.30 -18.27
C ILE A 175 12.67 -6.81 -18.41
N ARG A 176 13.65 -5.93 -18.35
CA ARG A 176 13.45 -4.48 -18.55
C ARG A 176 12.92 -4.17 -19.95
N LYS A 177 13.40 -4.90 -20.98
CA LYS A 177 12.88 -4.80 -22.35
C LYS A 177 11.42 -5.24 -22.41
N HIS A 178 11.07 -6.37 -21.78
CA HIS A 178 9.68 -6.84 -21.72
C HIS A 178 8.76 -5.87 -20.97
N VAL A 179 9.27 -5.21 -19.92
CA VAL A 179 8.52 -4.14 -19.24
C VAL A 179 8.26 -2.97 -20.19
N ALA A 180 9.27 -2.52 -20.94
CA ALA A 180 9.10 -1.43 -21.89
C ALA A 180 8.08 -1.77 -22.99
N ASP A 181 8.14 -3.01 -23.53
CA ASP A 181 7.17 -3.51 -24.50
C ASP A 181 5.76 -3.58 -23.92
N TYR A 182 5.63 -4.00 -22.66
CA TYR A 182 4.34 -4.02 -21.95
C TYR A 182 3.76 -2.62 -21.82
N ILE A 183 4.56 -1.64 -21.39
CA ILE A 183 4.14 -0.25 -21.25
C ILE A 183 3.73 0.32 -22.62
N HIS A 184 4.49 0.02 -23.67
CA HIS A 184 4.14 0.43 -25.03
C HIS A 184 2.79 -0.14 -25.47
N ARG A 185 2.54 -1.43 -25.25
CA ARG A 185 1.24 -2.05 -25.58
C ARG A 185 0.08 -1.48 -24.76
N ARG A 186 0.32 -1.17 -23.47
CA ARG A 186 -0.70 -0.61 -22.57
C ARG A 186 -1.07 0.82 -22.94
N ASP A 187 -0.08 1.65 -23.22
CA ASP A 187 -0.25 3.11 -23.34
C ASP A 187 -0.32 3.60 -24.78
N GLY A 188 0.12 2.79 -25.76
CA GLY A 188 0.27 3.21 -27.15
C GLY A 188 1.41 4.19 -27.38
N ALA A 189 2.21 4.47 -26.36
CA ALA A 189 3.34 5.40 -26.38
C ALA A 189 4.66 4.64 -26.23
N PRO A 190 5.77 5.08 -26.86
CA PRO A 190 7.07 4.44 -26.72
C PRO A 190 7.54 4.42 -25.26
N ALA A 191 8.17 3.32 -24.86
CA ALA A 191 8.89 3.20 -23.59
C ALA A 191 10.33 2.78 -23.84
N ASP A 192 11.26 3.46 -23.19
CA ASP A 192 12.68 3.13 -23.28
C ASP A 192 13.05 2.19 -22.12
N TRP A 193 13.48 0.97 -22.45
CA TRP A 193 13.88 -0.02 -21.45
C TRP A 193 15.04 0.47 -20.56
N GLN A 194 15.85 1.40 -21.03
CA GLN A 194 16.92 2.01 -20.23
C GLN A 194 16.38 2.87 -19.08
N ASN A 195 15.13 3.29 -19.16
CA ASN A 195 14.43 4.05 -18.11
C ASN A 195 13.63 3.15 -17.16
N ILE A 196 13.68 1.83 -17.37
CA ILE A 196 13.06 0.86 -16.48
C ILE A 196 14.05 0.41 -15.42
N ILE A 197 13.64 0.46 -14.16
CA ILE A 197 14.42 -0.01 -13.01
C ILE A 197 13.56 -1.01 -12.24
N LEU A 198 14.03 -2.23 -12.12
CA LEU A 198 13.38 -3.26 -11.31
C LEU A 198 13.66 -2.97 -9.83
N THR A 199 12.69 -3.21 -8.94
CA THR A 199 12.79 -2.85 -7.53
C THR A 199 12.23 -3.93 -6.60
N SER A 200 12.71 -3.97 -5.34
CA SER A 200 12.21 -4.89 -4.31
C SER A 200 10.86 -4.43 -3.73
N GLY A 201 9.82 -4.46 -4.57
CA GLY A 201 8.52 -3.85 -4.31
C GLY A 201 8.52 -2.35 -4.62
N ALA A 202 7.35 -1.80 -4.97
CA ALA A 202 7.18 -0.38 -5.31
C ALA A 202 7.72 0.56 -4.21
N SER A 203 7.57 0.19 -2.93
CA SER A 203 8.05 0.99 -1.79
C SER A 203 9.54 1.32 -1.85
N THR A 204 10.38 0.41 -2.35
CA THR A 204 11.82 0.66 -2.50
C THR A 204 12.12 1.68 -3.60
N GLY A 205 11.39 1.62 -4.72
CA GLY A 205 11.49 2.62 -5.79
C GLY A 205 11.03 4.00 -5.32
N ILE A 206 9.89 4.06 -4.62
CA ILE A 206 9.36 5.31 -4.04
C ILE A 206 10.37 5.93 -3.07
N ASP A 207 10.94 5.13 -2.16
CA ASP A 207 11.95 5.61 -1.20
C ASP A 207 13.19 6.16 -1.90
N ALA A 208 13.63 5.51 -2.99
CA ALA A 208 14.78 5.96 -3.78
C ALA A 208 14.53 7.36 -4.39
N ILE A 209 13.35 7.58 -4.99
CA ILE A 209 12.98 8.89 -5.57
C ILE A 209 12.80 9.95 -4.47
N LEU A 210 12.16 9.61 -3.35
CA LEU A 210 12.00 10.53 -2.21
C LEU A 210 13.36 11.00 -1.67
N LYS A 211 14.37 10.13 -1.66
CA LYS A 211 15.74 10.49 -1.26
C LYS A 211 16.37 11.53 -2.20
N LEU A 212 16.13 11.43 -3.52
CA LEU A 212 16.60 12.45 -4.47
C LEU A 212 15.95 13.81 -4.23
N LEU A 213 14.67 13.82 -3.87
CA LEU A 213 13.92 15.05 -3.62
C LEU A 213 14.20 15.66 -2.25
N ASN A 214 14.92 14.96 -1.36
CA ASN A 214 15.18 15.41 0.01
C ASN A 214 16.33 16.42 0.08
N ALA A 215 16.19 17.54 -0.59
CA ALA A 215 17.12 18.66 -0.50
C ALA A 215 16.38 19.94 -0.12
N ARG A 216 17.00 20.77 0.71
CA ARG A 216 16.48 22.11 1.03
C ARG A 216 16.66 23.03 -0.19
N ILE A 217 15.64 23.81 -0.47
CA ILE A 217 15.66 24.85 -1.51
C ILE A 217 15.21 26.15 -0.85
N ASP A 218 15.93 27.24 -1.06
CA ASP A 218 15.65 28.56 -0.45
C ASP A 218 15.45 28.45 1.08
N ASP A 219 16.32 27.70 1.75
CA ASP A 219 16.25 27.38 3.18
C ASP A 219 14.96 26.68 3.65
N LYS A 220 14.07 26.33 2.73
CA LYS A 220 12.87 25.56 3.06
C LYS A 220 13.10 24.07 2.92
N ALA A 221 12.50 23.30 3.82
CA ALA A 221 12.46 21.83 3.72
C ALA A 221 11.62 21.42 2.51
N PRO A 222 11.98 20.32 1.80
CA PRO A 222 11.17 19.82 0.70
C PRO A 222 9.81 19.33 1.20
N GLY A 223 8.77 19.56 0.41
CA GLY A 223 7.41 19.10 0.64
C GLY A 223 6.93 18.17 -0.46
N VAL A 224 6.16 17.15 -0.12
CA VAL A 224 5.45 16.29 -1.07
C VAL A 224 3.96 16.41 -0.82
N MET A 225 3.21 16.79 -1.86
CA MET A 225 1.76 16.84 -1.81
C MET A 225 1.21 15.43 -1.92
N ILE A 226 0.34 15.09 -1.00
CA ILE A 226 -0.23 13.75 -0.91
C ILE A 226 -1.73 13.89 -0.84
N PRO A 227 -2.47 13.38 -1.85
CA PRO A 227 -3.90 13.31 -1.79
C PRO A 227 -4.42 12.42 -0.65
N THR A 228 -5.66 12.72 -0.10
CA THR A 228 -6.15 12.03 1.10
C THR A 228 -7.64 11.67 1.04
N PRO A 229 -8.08 10.45 1.51
CA PRO A 229 -7.34 9.37 2.20
C PRO A 229 -6.42 8.58 1.28
N GLN A 230 -5.23 8.20 1.78
CA GLN A 230 -4.22 7.54 0.98
C GLN A 230 -3.41 6.52 1.79
N TYR A 231 -2.71 5.59 1.08
CA TYR A 231 -1.86 4.58 1.70
C TYR A 231 -0.84 5.20 2.67
N PRO A 232 -0.71 4.71 3.92
CA PRO A 232 0.09 5.35 4.96
C PRO A 232 1.59 5.50 4.66
N LEU A 233 2.11 4.84 3.64
CA LEU A 233 3.47 5.09 3.18
C LEU A 233 3.67 6.55 2.80
N TYR A 234 2.66 7.17 2.20
CA TYR A 234 2.66 8.56 1.76
C TYR A 234 2.02 9.51 2.77
N THR A 235 1.25 9.01 3.71
CA THR A 235 0.48 9.64 4.79
C THR A 235 -0.47 10.77 4.38
N SER A 236 -1.56 10.55 4.36
CA SER A 236 -2.98 10.53 4.67
C SER A 236 -3.79 11.76 4.25
N THR A 237 -4.74 11.56 3.44
CA THR A 237 -6.09 12.09 3.14
C THR A 237 -6.39 12.50 1.70
N ILE A 238 -7.20 11.76 0.85
CA ILE A 238 -8.11 12.33 -0.15
C ILE A 238 -9.34 11.46 -0.36
N GLY A 239 -10.49 12.07 -0.47
CA GLY A 239 -11.59 12.03 -1.40
C GLY A 239 -11.27 12.74 -2.75
N ASP A 240 -12.21 12.74 -3.71
CA ASP A 240 -12.04 13.32 -5.07
C ASP A 240 -11.07 14.49 -5.13
N LEU A 241 -10.14 14.43 -6.08
CA LEU A 241 -9.16 15.49 -6.33
C LEU A 241 -9.90 16.75 -6.81
N ASP A 242 -10.06 17.69 -5.90
CA ASP A 242 -10.58 19.03 -6.19
C ASP A 242 -9.38 19.95 -6.44
N ILE A 243 -9.29 20.50 -7.66
CA ILE A 243 -8.21 21.43 -8.05
C ILE A 243 -8.18 22.67 -7.16
N GLN A 244 -9.32 23.16 -6.72
CA GLN A 244 -9.37 24.31 -5.80
C GLN A 244 -8.72 23.98 -4.46
N GLU A 245 -8.89 22.75 -3.97
CA GLU A 245 -8.22 22.28 -2.76
C GLU A 245 -6.72 22.06 -2.97
N LEU A 246 -6.29 21.60 -4.15
CA LEU A 246 -4.87 21.53 -4.50
C LEU A 246 -4.21 22.92 -4.48
N GLU A 247 -4.85 23.93 -5.09
CA GLU A 247 -4.36 25.31 -5.11
C GLU A 247 -4.34 25.94 -3.71
N ARG A 248 -5.38 25.70 -2.91
CA ARG A 248 -5.43 26.14 -1.51
C ARG A 248 -4.28 25.52 -0.70
N ALA A 249 -4.11 24.21 -0.81
CA ALA A 249 -3.13 23.47 -0.03
C ALA A 249 -1.69 23.84 -0.38
N ILE A 250 -1.36 23.98 -1.68
CA ILE A 250 -0.01 24.38 -2.07
C ILE A 250 0.31 25.82 -1.67
N THR A 251 -0.69 26.71 -1.71
CA THR A 251 -0.52 28.09 -1.25
C THR A 251 -0.19 28.14 0.24
N GLU A 252 -0.90 27.35 1.05
CA GLU A 252 -0.61 27.24 2.48
C GLU A 252 0.76 26.58 2.73
N ALA A 253 1.08 25.52 1.98
CA ALA A 253 2.33 24.80 2.11
C ALA A 253 3.57 25.65 1.85
N LYS A 254 3.53 26.50 0.84
CA LYS A 254 4.65 27.39 0.46
C LYS A 254 5.09 28.31 1.62
N LYS A 255 4.26 28.50 2.65
CA LYS A 255 4.64 29.24 3.86
C LYS A 255 5.67 28.47 4.70
N TYR A 256 5.67 27.14 4.68
CA TYR A 256 6.42 26.26 5.59
C TYR A 256 7.45 25.38 4.90
N CYS A 257 7.26 25.07 3.62
CA CYS A 257 8.12 24.19 2.87
C CYS A 257 8.24 24.62 1.41
N TYR A 258 9.11 23.94 0.67
CA TYR A 258 9.19 24.04 -0.79
C TYR A 258 8.53 22.79 -1.39
N PRO A 259 7.31 22.90 -1.95
CA PRO A 259 6.65 21.76 -2.59
C PRO A 259 7.48 21.28 -3.80
N ARG A 260 7.81 19.98 -3.83
CA ARG A 260 8.64 19.35 -4.84
C ARG A 260 7.90 18.34 -5.70
N ALA A 261 6.88 17.71 -5.15
CA ALA A 261 6.21 16.61 -5.81
C ALA A 261 4.75 16.49 -5.40
N ILE A 262 3.99 15.79 -6.25
CA ILE A 262 2.64 15.30 -5.97
C ILE A 262 2.58 13.78 -6.18
N VAL A 263 1.88 13.08 -5.32
CA VAL A 263 1.63 11.64 -5.45
C VAL A 263 0.23 11.41 -6.00
N VAL A 264 0.12 10.52 -6.98
CA VAL A 264 -1.13 10.07 -7.59
C VAL A 264 -1.20 8.56 -7.44
N ILE A 265 -2.18 8.03 -6.68
CA ILE A 265 -2.44 6.59 -6.60
C ILE A 265 -3.69 6.28 -7.43
N ASN A 266 -3.54 5.52 -8.49
CA ASN A 266 -4.64 5.15 -9.38
C ASN A 266 -4.55 3.67 -9.80
N PRO A 267 -5.56 2.84 -9.47
CA PRO A 267 -6.69 3.04 -8.54
C PRO A 267 -6.30 3.31 -7.09
N GLY A 268 -7.19 4.00 -6.36
CA GLY A 268 -6.93 4.57 -5.04
C GLY A 268 -6.92 3.54 -3.90
N ASN A 269 -5.99 3.67 -2.99
CA ASN A 269 -5.98 3.02 -1.68
C ASN A 269 -5.99 4.11 -0.59
N PRO A 270 -7.02 4.22 0.24
CA PRO A 270 -7.97 3.18 0.65
C PRO A 270 -9.34 3.19 -0.06
N THR A 271 -9.65 4.18 -0.88
CA THR A 271 -11.00 4.50 -1.34
C THR A 271 -11.55 3.55 -2.42
N GLY A 272 -10.68 2.89 -3.17
CA GLY A 272 -11.09 2.05 -4.30
C GLY A 272 -11.59 2.83 -5.52
N GLN A 273 -11.36 4.15 -5.59
CA GLN A 273 -11.75 4.97 -6.73
C GLN A 273 -10.79 4.81 -7.91
N VAL A 274 -11.31 4.96 -9.12
CA VAL A 274 -10.55 5.01 -10.37
C VAL A 274 -10.62 6.42 -10.93
N LEU A 275 -9.47 7.04 -11.15
CA LEU A 275 -9.40 8.38 -11.73
C LEU A 275 -9.79 8.34 -13.20
N ARG A 276 -10.71 9.22 -13.58
CA ARG A 276 -11.06 9.45 -14.98
C ARG A 276 -9.93 10.22 -15.68
N ARG A 277 -9.85 10.08 -17.01
CA ARG A 277 -8.85 10.78 -17.82
C ARG A 277 -8.79 12.28 -17.51
N GLY A 278 -9.94 12.96 -17.45
CA GLY A 278 -10.01 14.40 -17.16
C GLY A 278 -9.41 14.77 -15.79
N ASN A 279 -9.61 13.93 -14.76
CA ASN A 279 -8.97 14.15 -13.45
C ASN A 279 -7.43 14.11 -13.56
N ILE A 280 -6.90 13.17 -14.34
CA ILE A 280 -5.45 13.03 -14.53
C ILE A 280 -4.90 14.23 -15.33
N GLU A 281 -5.61 14.68 -16.37
CA GLU A 281 -5.25 15.90 -17.13
C GLU A 281 -5.18 17.13 -16.23
N ASP A 282 -6.15 17.30 -15.33
CA ASP A 282 -6.16 18.44 -14.41
C ASP A 282 -5.03 18.38 -13.38
N ILE A 283 -4.70 17.18 -12.89
CA ILE A 283 -3.52 16.97 -12.02
C ILE A 283 -2.23 17.33 -12.77
N ILE A 284 -2.09 16.90 -14.03
CA ILE A 284 -0.90 17.19 -14.85
C ILE A 284 -0.77 18.69 -15.07
N LYS A 285 -1.86 19.40 -15.44
CA LYS A 285 -1.86 20.87 -15.59
C LYS A 285 -1.45 21.58 -14.31
N PHE A 286 -2.01 21.13 -13.16
CA PHE A 286 -1.66 21.67 -11.85
C PHE A 286 -0.18 21.42 -11.52
N ALA A 287 0.30 20.19 -11.69
CA ALA A 287 1.69 19.84 -11.42
C ALA A 287 2.66 20.63 -12.31
N TYR A 288 2.33 20.82 -13.58
CA TYR A 288 3.09 21.68 -14.49
C TYR A 288 3.17 23.13 -14.02
N LYS A 289 2.00 23.74 -13.71
CA LYS A 289 1.90 25.12 -13.18
C LYS A 289 2.77 25.31 -11.94
N GLU A 290 2.76 24.35 -11.05
CA GLU A 290 3.41 24.41 -9.74
C GLU A 290 4.83 23.80 -9.73
N LYS A 291 5.33 23.33 -10.89
CA LYS A 291 6.66 22.71 -11.09
C LYS A 291 6.88 21.52 -10.16
N LEU A 292 5.89 20.62 -10.08
CA LEU A 292 5.92 19.44 -9.24
C LEU A 292 6.31 18.21 -10.04
N PHE A 293 7.19 17.41 -9.47
CA PHE A 293 7.46 16.03 -9.88
C PHE A 293 6.23 15.14 -9.59
N ILE A 294 5.88 14.20 -10.48
CA ILE A 294 4.75 13.32 -10.28
C ILE A 294 5.22 11.92 -9.89
N PHE A 295 4.74 11.42 -8.73
CA PHE A 295 4.76 10.01 -8.39
C PHE A 295 3.47 9.36 -8.87
N ALA A 296 3.53 8.48 -9.86
CA ALA A 296 2.40 7.71 -10.36
C ALA A 296 2.42 6.30 -9.74
N ASP A 297 1.75 6.12 -8.61
CA ASP A 297 1.60 4.82 -7.96
C ASP A 297 0.45 4.04 -8.62
N GLU A 298 0.80 3.23 -9.61
CA GLU A 298 -0.12 2.50 -10.49
C GLU A 298 -0.16 1.00 -10.18
N VAL A 299 0.16 0.61 -8.92
CA VAL A 299 0.26 -0.80 -8.50
C VAL A 299 -1.06 -1.57 -8.64
N TYR A 300 -2.20 -0.88 -8.70
CA TYR A 300 -3.54 -1.47 -8.86
C TYR A 300 -4.08 -1.39 -10.29
N GLN A 301 -3.27 -1.06 -11.29
CA GLN A 301 -3.68 -0.82 -12.68
C GLN A 301 -4.53 -1.95 -13.32
N GLN A 302 -4.44 -3.18 -12.79
CA GLN A 302 -5.22 -4.33 -13.25
C GLN A 302 -6.48 -4.59 -12.40
N ASN A 303 -6.65 -3.86 -11.31
CA ASN A 303 -7.78 -4.01 -10.40
C ASN A 303 -8.83 -2.95 -10.72
N ILE A 304 -9.61 -3.16 -11.77
CA ILE A 304 -10.72 -2.30 -12.20
C ILE A 304 -12.00 -3.11 -12.19
N TYR A 305 -13.04 -2.64 -11.53
CA TYR A 305 -14.29 -3.38 -11.30
C TYR A 305 -15.54 -2.64 -11.76
N GLY A 306 -15.53 -1.30 -11.80
CA GLY A 306 -16.67 -0.49 -12.21
C GLY A 306 -17.01 -0.70 -13.68
N ASP A 307 -18.32 -0.75 -13.99
CA ASP A 307 -18.78 -0.88 -15.38
C ASP A 307 -18.52 0.45 -16.11
N GLY A 308 -17.70 0.38 -17.16
CA GLY A 308 -17.27 1.56 -17.92
C GLY A 308 -16.09 2.32 -17.32
N ASP A 309 -15.56 1.88 -16.17
CA ASP A 309 -14.31 2.42 -15.63
C ASP A 309 -13.11 1.81 -16.39
N GLU A 310 -12.13 2.64 -16.71
CA GLU A 310 -10.92 2.26 -17.44
C GLU A 310 -9.69 2.84 -16.73
N PHE A 311 -8.59 2.06 -16.74
CA PHE A 311 -7.31 2.54 -16.24
C PHE A 311 -6.64 3.44 -17.28
N HIS A 312 -6.30 4.65 -16.88
CA HIS A 312 -5.43 5.55 -17.64
C HIS A 312 -4.14 5.77 -16.86
N SER A 313 -2.98 5.44 -17.47
CA SER A 313 -1.70 5.76 -16.86
C SER A 313 -1.44 7.27 -16.97
N VAL A 314 -0.73 7.81 -15.96
CA VAL A 314 -0.28 9.21 -16.00
C VAL A 314 0.60 9.47 -17.23
N LYS A 315 1.46 8.51 -17.58
CA LYS A 315 2.32 8.58 -18.79
C LYS A 315 1.50 8.71 -20.06
N LYS A 316 0.48 7.84 -20.25
CA LYS A 316 -0.38 7.88 -21.45
C LYS A 316 -1.03 9.25 -21.59
N VAL A 317 -1.70 9.70 -20.53
CA VAL A 317 -2.42 10.98 -20.55
C VAL A 317 -1.46 12.16 -20.81
N MET A 318 -0.32 12.20 -20.13
CA MET A 318 0.70 13.22 -20.29
C MET A 318 1.24 13.26 -21.73
N THR A 319 1.52 12.10 -22.32
CA THR A 319 2.02 11.98 -23.71
C THR A 319 0.97 12.46 -24.71
N GLU A 320 -0.30 12.07 -24.54
CA GLU A 320 -1.40 12.46 -25.41
C GLU A 320 -1.78 13.95 -25.29
N MET A 321 -1.52 14.59 -24.14
CA MET A 321 -1.67 16.03 -23.97
C MET A 321 -0.63 16.84 -24.79
N GLY A 322 0.50 16.21 -25.17
CA GLY A 322 1.56 16.87 -25.93
C GLY A 322 2.35 17.89 -25.12
N GLU A 323 3.20 18.68 -25.80
CA GLU A 323 3.99 19.71 -25.15
C GLU A 323 3.11 20.85 -24.63
N PRO A 324 3.47 21.47 -23.48
CA PRO A 324 4.68 21.21 -22.70
C PRO A 324 4.55 20.05 -21.68
N PHE A 325 3.37 19.45 -21.54
CA PHE A 325 3.07 18.47 -20.50
C PHE A 325 3.85 17.17 -20.68
N SER A 326 4.03 16.73 -21.94
CA SER A 326 4.79 15.52 -22.28
C SER A 326 6.26 15.55 -21.85
N GLN A 327 6.78 16.72 -21.46
CA GLN A 327 8.17 16.90 -21.02
C GLN A 327 8.33 16.86 -19.48
N MET A 328 7.24 16.67 -18.74
CA MET A 328 7.29 16.65 -17.27
C MET A 328 7.99 15.39 -16.75
N GLU A 329 8.62 15.53 -15.58
CA GLU A 329 9.31 14.44 -14.89
C GLU A 329 8.31 13.61 -14.08
N VAL A 330 8.30 12.30 -14.33
CA VAL A 330 7.39 11.34 -13.67
C VAL A 330 8.15 10.09 -13.27
N ALA A 331 7.81 9.49 -12.13
CA ALA A 331 8.15 8.11 -11.82
C ALA A 331 6.85 7.30 -11.68
N SER A 332 6.66 6.30 -12.54
CA SER A 332 5.53 5.36 -12.50
C SER A 332 5.95 4.05 -11.86
N PHE A 333 5.09 3.48 -11.01
CA PHE A 333 5.38 2.29 -10.21
C PHE A 333 4.33 1.19 -10.44
N MET A 334 4.82 -0.04 -10.58
CA MET A 334 3.99 -1.24 -10.66
C MET A 334 4.59 -2.37 -9.82
N SER A 335 3.76 -3.30 -9.32
CA SER A 335 4.20 -4.40 -8.45
C SER A 335 3.39 -5.67 -8.68
N THR A 336 4.03 -6.84 -8.58
CA THR A 336 3.37 -8.16 -8.59
C THR A 336 2.58 -8.46 -7.31
N SER A 337 2.67 -7.60 -6.29
CA SER A 337 1.96 -7.78 -5.02
C SER A 337 0.43 -7.60 -5.15
N LYS A 338 -0.03 -7.01 -6.23
CA LYS A 338 -1.42 -6.63 -6.48
C LYS A 338 -1.94 -7.28 -7.77
N GLY A 339 -2.99 -6.71 -8.35
CA GLY A 339 -3.57 -7.28 -9.57
C GLY A 339 -4.19 -8.65 -9.33
N TYR A 340 -4.15 -9.49 -10.33
CA TYR A 340 -4.51 -10.89 -10.24
C TYR A 340 -3.38 -11.76 -9.66
N MET A 341 -2.15 -11.26 -9.62
CA MET A 341 -0.97 -12.01 -9.22
C MET A 341 -0.95 -12.32 -7.72
N GLY A 342 -1.08 -11.30 -6.89
CA GLY A 342 -1.04 -11.45 -5.44
C GLY A 342 0.28 -12.00 -4.90
N GLU A 343 1.40 -11.83 -5.63
CA GLU A 343 2.73 -12.35 -5.28
C GLU A 343 3.47 -11.40 -4.32
N CYS A 344 2.84 -11.08 -3.19
CA CYS A 344 3.38 -10.13 -2.20
C CYS A 344 4.76 -10.52 -1.68
N GLY A 345 5.01 -11.82 -1.52
CA GLY A 345 6.26 -12.38 -0.99
C GLY A 345 7.41 -12.36 -1.99
N ALA A 346 7.12 -12.37 -3.30
CA ALA A 346 8.14 -12.37 -4.34
C ALA A 346 8.94 -11.06 -4.41
N ARG A 347 8.36 -9.97 -3.91
CA ARG A 347 8.96 -8.62 -3.90
C ARG A 347 9.31 -8.10 -5.30
N GLY A 348 8.57 -8.50 -6.34
CA GLY A 348 8.74 -8.01 -7.70
C GLY A 348 8.04 -6.67 -7.91
N ALA A 349 8.76 -5.68 -8.47
CA ALA A 349 8.22 -4.40 -8.90
C ALA A 349 9.13 -3.75 -9.94
N TYR A 350 8.58 -2.79 -10.67
CA TYR A 350 9.40 -1.88 -11.49
C TYR A 350 8.99 -0.43 -11.24
N MET A 351 9.92 0.47 -11.52
CA MET A 351 9.62 1.88 -11.77
C MET A 351 10.09 2.27 -13.17
N GLU A 352 9.29 3.07 -13.87
CA GLU A 352 9.68 3.77 -15.08
C GLU A 352 9.98 5.21 -14.70
N ILE A 353 11.18 5.69 -15.00
CA ILE A 353 11.58 7.08 -14.83
C ILE A 353 11.44 7.80 -16.18
N ILE A 354 10.66 8.87 -16.22
CA ILE A 354 10.26 9.55 -17.44
C ILE A 354 10.82 10.96 -17.41
N ASN A 355 11.51 11.37 -18.49
CA ASN A 355 12.09 12.69 -18.69
C ASN A 355 13.11 13.12 -17.61
N PHE A 356 13.80 12.18 -16.98
CA PHE A 356 14.85 12.51 -16.03
C PHE A 356 16.07 13.08 -16.74
N ASP A 357 16.64 14.10 -16.13
CA ASP A 357 17.98 14.55 -16.50
C ASP A 357 18.98 13.38 -16.44
N PRO A 358 19.87 13.20 -17.44
CA PRO A 358 20.82 12.09 -17.48
C PRO A 358 21.74 12.01 -16.26
N GLU A 359 22.18 13.14 -15.68
CA GLU A 359 23.03 13.16 -14.50
C GLU A 359 22.25 12.79 -13.24
N VAL A 360 20.98 13.23 -13.16
CA VAL A 360 20.07 12.82 -12.08
C VAL A 360 19.82 11.32 -12.15
N LYS A 361 19.57 10.76 -13.34
CA LYS A 361 19.43 9.31 -13.56
C LYS A 361 20.69 8.54 -13.12
N ALA A 362 21.86 9.00 -13.52
CA ALA A 362 23.13 8.39 -13.13
C ALA A 362 23.31 8.42 -11.59
N THR A 363 22.94 9.54 -10.96
CA THR A 363 22.98 9.70 -9.51
C THR A 363 21.98 8.79 -8.80
N LEU A 364 20.76 8.62 -9.35
CA LEU A 364 19.78 7.65 -8.85
C LEU A 364 20.36 6.23 -8.86
N LEU A 365 20.88 5.77 -10.01
CA LEU A 365 21.48 4.44 -10.15
C LEU A 365 22.63 4.22 -9.15
N LYS A 366 23.50 5.23 -8.99
CA LYS A 366 24.55 5.19 -7.97
C LYS A 366 23.97 5.07 -6.55
N SER A 367 22.91 5.80 -6.23
CA SER A 367 22.31 5.79 -4.89
C SER A 367 21.68 4.46 -4.51
N ILE A 368 21.20 3.69 -5.51
CA ILE A 368 20.57 2.38 -5.31
C ILE A 368 21.52 1.20 -5.58
N SER A 369 22.78 1.46 -5.93
CA SER A 369 23.73 0.42 -6.32
C SER A 369 24.00 -0.67 -5.26
N HIS A 370 23.72 -0.37 -4.00
CA HIS A 370 23.79 -1.33 -2.88
C HIS A 370 22.49 -2.10 -2.65
N MET A 371 21.40 -1.74 -3.35
CA MET A 371 20.08 -2.34 -3.22
C MET A 371 19.87 -3.37 -4.34
N HIS A 372 20.57 -4.51 -4.29
CA HIS A 372 20.35 -5.57 -5.27
C HIS A 372 18.92 -6.11 -5.19
N GLN A 373 18.27 -6.21 -6.33
CA GLN A 373 16.90 -6.66 -6.42
C GLN A 373 16.81 -8.19 -6.36
N PRO A 374 15.85 -8.77 -5.62
CA PRO A 374 15.67 -10.23 -5.61
C PRO A 374 15.42 -10.75 -7.02
N SER A 375 16.27 -11.66 -7.50
CA SER A 375 16.16 -12.22 -8.86
C SER A 375 14.79 -12.86 -9.11
N PHE A 376 14.25 -13.60 -8.14
CA PHE A 376 12.91 -14.19 -8.23
C PHE A 376 11.78 -13.15 -8.32
N GLY A 377 11.94 -11.98 -7.69
CA GLY A 377 11.02 -10.87 -7.83
C GLY A 377 11.01 -10.31 -9.25
N GLN A 378 12.18 -10.24 -9.88
CA GLN A 378 12.33 -9.82 -11.29
C GLN A 378 11.64 -10.82 -12.23
N VAL A 379 11.83 -12.13 -12.02
CA VAL A 379 11.13 -13.18 -12.78
C VAL A 379 9.60 -13.09 -12.63
N ALA A 380 9.11 -12.81 -11.42
CA ALA A 380 7.68 -12.63 -11.22
C ALA A 380 7.13 -11.42 -11.99
N ILE A 381 7.89 -10.33 -12.13
CA ILE A 381 7.55 -9.20 -13.02
C ILE A 381 7.51 -9.66 -14.48
N ASP A 382 8.50 -10.41 -14.93
CA ASP A 382 8.55 -10.90 -16.32
C ASP A 382 7.28 -11.69 -16.69
N CYS A 383 6.85 -12.59 -15.83
CA CYS A 383 5.63 -13.38 -16.04
C CYS A 383 4.35 -12.52 -16.21
N VAL A 384 4.35 -11.30 -15.68
CA VAL A 384 3.21 -10.37 -15.75
C VAL A 384 3.26 -9.52 -17.02
N VAL A 385 4.46 -9.04 -17.39
CA VAL A 385 4.64 -8.15 -18.53
C VAL A 385 4.82 -8.89 -19.85
N ASN A 386 5.25 -10.16 -19.77
CA ASN A 386 5.41 -11.10 -20.89
C ASN A 386 4.57 -12.38 -20.66
N PRO A 387 3.23 -12.26 -20.51
CA PRO A 387 2.35 -13.39 -20.25
C PRO A 387 2.28 -14.36 -21.44
N PRO A 388 1.71 -15.56 -21.28
CA PRO A 388 1.48 -16.48 -22.38
C PRO A 388 0.67 -15.85 -23.51
N ARG A 389 1.05 -16.14 -24.76
CA ARG A 389 0.35 -15.70 -25.98
C ARG A 389 -0.75 -16.69 -26.33
N VAL A 390 -1.75 -16.26 -27.09
CA VAL A 390 -2.92 -17.08 -27.48
C VAL A 390 -2.55 -18.44 -28.10
N THR A 391 -1.40 -18.52 -28.79
CA THR A 391 -0.92 -19.75 -29.45
C THR A 391 -0.04 -20.61 -28.55
N GLU A 392 0.26 -20.19 -27.32
CA GLU A 392 1.16 -20.89 -26.41
C GLU A 392 0.41 -21.86 -25.49
N GLN A 393 1.08 -22.91 -25.09
CA GLN A 393 0.51 -24.04 -24.35
C GLN A 393 -0.09 -23.63 -22.99
N SER A 394 0.50 -22.65 -22.33
CA SER A 394 0.05 -22.17 -21.01
C SER A 394 -1.15 -21.20 -21.09
N TYR A 395 -1.51 -20.69 -22.29
CA TYR A 395 -2.44 -19.57 -22.44
C TYR A 395 -3.82 -19.82 -21.84
N GLU A 396 -4.47 -20.94 -22.20
CA GLU A 396 -5.85 -21.22 -21.78
C GLU A 396 -5.98 -21.29 -20.26
N LEU A 397 -5.03 -21.96 -19.59
CA LEU A 397 -5.03 -22.06 -18.12
C LEU A 397 -4.75 -20.70 -17.47
N PHE A 398 -3.76 -19.97 -18.00
CA PHE A 398 -3.41 -18.63 -17.52
C PHE A 398 -4.61 -17.68 -17.61
N GLU A 399 -5.28 -17.65 -18.75
CA GLU A 399 -6.45 -16.79 -18.99
C GLU A 399 -7.61 -17.16 -18.06
N LYS A 400 -7.87 -18.46 -17.88
CA LYS A 400 -8.90 -18.95 -16.95
C LYS A 400 -8.63 -18.55 -15.52
N GLU A 401 -7.37 -18.70 -15.05
CA GLU A 401 -6.98 -18.36 -13.68
C GLU A 401 -7.05 -16.86 -13.44
N THR A 402 -6.50 -16.05 -14.35
CA THR A 402 -6.45 -14.59 -14.20
C THR A 402 -7.84 -13.95 -14.25
N ARG A 403 -8.67 -14.33 -15.24
CA ARG A 403 -10.07 -13.90 -15.31
C ARG A 403 -10.87 -14.35 -14.10
N GLY A 404 -10.65 -15.59 -13.64
CA GLY A 404 -11.31 -16.12 -12.45
C GLY A 404 -11.04 -15.27 -11.21
N VAL A 405 -9.79 -14.85 -10.99
CA VAL A 405 -9.41 -13.97 -9.89
C VAL A 405 -10.06 -12.59 -10.02
N LEU A 406 -9.97 -11.95 -11.19
CA LEU A 406 -10.51 -10.60 -11.41
C LEU A 406 -12.03 -10.57 -11.28
N ASN A 407 -12.75 -11.55 -11.87
CA ASN A 407 -14.20 -11.65 -11.75
C ASN A 407 -14.63 -11.84 -10.28
N SER A 408 -13.94 -12.73 -9.56
CA SER A 408 -14.21 -12.94 -8.14
C SER A 408 -13.94 -11.68 -7.29
N LEU A 409 -12.93 -10.89 -7.63
CA LEU A 409 -12.66 -9.59 -6.97
C LEU A 409 -13.78 -8.58 -7.27
N LYS A 410 -14.27 -8.51 -8.52
CA LYS A 410 -15.40 -7.65 -8.90
C LYS A 410 -16.67 -8.00 -8.11
N GLU A 411 -17.02 -9.28 -8.01
CA GLU A 411 -18.15 -9.73 -7.19
C GLU A 411 -18.02 -9.33 -5.73
N ARG A 412 -16.83 -9.54 -5.14
CA ARG A 412 -16.54 -9.21 -3.75
C ARG A 412 -16.52 -7.71 -3.50
N ALA A 413 -16.06 -6.90 -4.44
CA ALA A 413 -16.12 -5.44 -4.39
C ALA A 413 -17.57 -4.96 -4.23
N LYS A 414 -18.48 -5.47 -5.07
CA LYS A 414 -19.91 -5.19 -4.98
C LYS A 414 -20.51 -5.67 -3.67
N LEU A 415 -20.23 -6.92 -3.28
CA LEU A 415 -20.74 -7.52 -2.03
C LEU A 415 -20.40 -6.69 -0.80
N VAL A 416 -19.16 -6.17 -0.72
CA VAL A 416 -18.71 -5.36 0.42
C VAL A 416 -19.41 -4.01 0.45
N ALA A 417 -19.50 -3.31 -0.67
CA ALA A 417 -20.17 -2.01 -0.74
C ALA A 417 -21.67 -2.14 -0.41
N ASP A 418 -22.36 -3.12 -0.99
CA ASP A 418 -23.77 -3.40 -0.74
C ASP A 418 -24.03 -3.76 0.75
N ALA A 419 -23.13 -4.52 1.37
CA ALA A 419 -23.26 -4.90 2.78
C ALA A 419 -23.15 -3.70 3.70
N PHE A 420 -22.15 -2.84 3.53
CA PHE A 420 -21.99 -1.65 4.36
C PHE A 420 -23.14 -0.65 4.17
N ASN A 421 -23.65 -0.49 2.94
CA ASN A 421 -24.77 0.41 2.66
C ASN A 421 -26.13 -0.09 3.23
N ARG A 422 -26.23 -1.34 3.66
CA ARG A 422 -27.41 -1.85 4.39
C ARG A 422 -27.33 -1.64 5.90
N MET A 423 -26.14 -1.37 6.45
CA MET A 423 -25.95 -1.17 7.89
C MET A 423 -26.35 0.26 8.28
N GLU A 424 -27.12 0.41 9.35
CA GLU A 424 -27.57 1.70 9.88
C GLU A 424 -26.37 2.63 10.17
N GLY A 425 -26.42 3.88 9.70
CA GLY A 425 -25.34 4.85 9.94
C GLY A 425 -24.02 4.55 9.22
N MET A 426 -24.02 3.58 8.27
CA MET A 426 -22.87 3.35 7.41
C MET A 426 -23.15 3.74 5.96
N SER A 427 -22.11 4.22 5.27
CA SER A 427 -22.12 4.46 3.84
C SER A 427 -20.80 4.12 3.20
N CYS A 428 -20.84 3.42 2.08
CA CYS A 428 -19.66 2.99 1.33
C CYS A 428 -19.84 3.37 -0.15
N GLN A 429 -18.85 4.10 -0.67
CA GLN A 429 -18.79 4.34 -2.11
C GLN A 429 -18.58 3.01 -2.86
N PRO A 430 -19.04 2.90 -4.12
CA PRO A 430 -18.70 1.74 -4.95
C PRO A 430 -17.19 1.52 -4.99
N VAL A 431 -16.76 0.27 -4.83
CA VAL A 431 -15.35 -0.10 -4.97
C VAL A 431 -15.07 -0.29 -6.46
N GLN A 432 -14.65 0.77 -7.13
CA GLN A 432 -14.38 0.79 -8.57
C GLN A 432 -13.07 0.06 -8.91
N GLY A 433 -12.11 0.04 -7.98
CA GLY A 433 -10.81 -0.59 -8.20
C GLY A 433 -10.05 -0.89 -6.90
N ALA A 434 -8.78 -1.24 -7.03
CA ALA A 434 -7.88 -1.65 -5.96
C ALA A 434 -8.39 -2.89 -5.18
N MET A 435 -8.15 -2.98 -3.86
CA MET A 435 -8.47 -4.17 -3.05
C MET A 435 -9.16 -3.82 -1.74
N TYR A 436 -9.71 -2.60 -1.61
CA TYR A 436 -10.20 -2.07 -0.34
C TYR A 436 -11.52 -1.36 -0.49
N ALA A 437 -12.29 -1.36 0.60
CA ALA A 437 -13.42 -0.49 0.83
C ALA A 437 -13.13 0.44 2.01
N PHE A 438 -13.69 1.66 1.94
CA PHE A 438 -13.47 2.70 2.95
C PHE A 438 -14.80 3.29 3.43
N PRO A 439 -15.65 2.48 4.10
CA PRO A 439 -16.95 2.93 4.57
C PRO A 439 -16.82 4.03 5.62
N LYS A 440 -17.69 5.03 5.50
CA LYS A 440 -17.96 6.05 6.52
C LYS A 440 -18.90 5.47 7.58
N MET A 441 -18.72 5.88 8.82
CA MET A 441 -19.54 5.49 9.96
C MET A 441 -20.08 6.73 10.67
N GLU A 442 -21.33 6.71 11.05
CA GLU A 442 -21.94 7.65 12.00
C GLU A 442 -21.90 7.00 13.38
N LEU A 443 -21.08 7.55 14.25
CA LEU A 443 -20.90 6.99 15.59
C LEU A 443 -21.78 7.76 16.61
N PRO A 444 -22.42 7.03 17.57
CA PRO A 444 -23.15 7.66 18.67
C PRO A 444 -22.26 8.60 19.49
N SER A 445 -22.81 9.73 19.94
CA SER A 445 -22.07 10.72 20.74
C SER A 445 -21.42 10.12 21.99
N LYS A 446 -22.11 9.18 22.66
CA LYS A 446 -21.56 8.47 23.83
C LYS A 446 -20.36 7.59 23.50
N ALA A 447 -20.33 6.97 22.31
CA ALA A 447 -19.17 6.22 21.85
C ALA A 447 -17.98 7.16 21.56
N ILE A 448 -18.25 8.33 20.98
CA ILE A 448 -17.23 9.36 20.73
C ILE A 448 -16.65 9.87 22.05
N GLU A 449 -17.50 10.23 23.02
CA GLU A 449 -17.08 10.67 24.35
C GLU A 449 -16.27 9.59 25.09
N LYS A 450 -16.70 8.33 24.99
CA LYS A 450 -15.97 7.20 25.56
C LYS A 450 -14.59 7.03 24.94
N ALA A 451 -14.49 7.12 23.62
CA ALA A 451 -13.20 7.08 22.91
C ALA A 451 -12.26 8.19 23.41
N ILE A 452 -12.75 9.43 23.45
CA ILE A 452 -11.99 10.61 23.92
C ILE A 452 -11.53 10.42 25.37
N SER A 453 -12.40 9.92 26.26
CA SER A 453 -12.05 9.65 27.65
C SER A 453 -10.95 8.60 27.82
N LEU A 454 -10.79 7.73 26.83
CA LEU A 454 -9.71 6.71 26.75
C LEU A 454 -8.47 7.22 26.01
N GLY A 455 -8.46 8.46 25.51
CA GLY A 455 -7.38 9.02 24.69
C GLY A 455 -7.26 8.38 23.32
N LEU A 456 -8.36 7.84 22.78
CA LEU A 456 -8.42 7.19 21.47
C LEU A 456 -9.20 8.04 20.48
N CYS A 457 -8.85 7.91 19.20
CA CYS A 457 -9.71 8.36 18.10
C CYS A 457 -11.00 7.52 18.06
N PRO A 458 -12.18 8.08 17.79
CA PRO A 458 -13.43 7.29 17.74
C PRO A 458 -13.38 6.12 16.75
N SER A 459 -12.75 6.27 15.58
CA SER A 459 -12.56 5.16 14.64
C SER A 459 -11.60 4.08 15.16
N GLU A 460 -10.60 4.43 15.98
CA GLU A 460 -9.72 3.46 16.65
C GLU A 460 -10.48 2.69 17.73
N PHE A 461 -11.24 3.41 18.56
CA PHE A 461 -12.07 2.79 19.58
C PHE A 461 -13.04 1.76 18.98
N TYR A 462 -13.75 2.14 17.91
CA TYR A 462 -14.65 1.24 17.18
C TYR A 462 -13.90 -0.01 16.67
N ALA A 463 -12.74 0.18 16.03
CA ALA A 463 -11.95 -0.90 15.47
C ALA A 463 -11.38 -1.86 16.54
N PHE A 464 -11.00 -1.35 17.72
CA PHE A 464 -10.61 -2.20 18.86
C PHE A 464 -11.78 -3.02 19.38
N GLN A 465 -12.97 -2.41 19.55
CA GLN A 465 -14.17 -3.13 19.97
C GLN A 465 -14.55 -4.23 18.97
N LEU A 466 -14.48 -3.94 17.67
CA LEU A 466 -14.72 -4.91 16.60
C LEU A 466 -13.74 -6.08 16.70
N LEU A 467 -12.45 -5.82 16.86
CA LEU A 467 -11.42 -6.86 16.98
C LEU A 467 -11.65 -7.75 18.21
N GLU A 468 -11.87 -7.16 19.39
CA GLU A 468 -12.04 -7.91 20.65
C GLU A 468 -13.33 -8.75 20.67
N LYS A 469 -14.42 -8.28 20.03
CA LYS A 469 -15.71 -8.97 20.03
C LYS A 469 -15.87 -9.99 18.89
N THR A 470 -15.16 -9.81 17.76
CA THR A 470 -15.40 -10.64 16.54
C THR A 470 -14.16 -11.27 15.93
N GLY A 471 -12.96 -10.84 16.32
CA GLY A 471 -11.71 -11.23 15.67
C GLY A 471 -11.44 -10.54 14.34
N ILE A 472 -12.26 -9.58 13.89
CA ILE A 472 -12.07 -8.86 12.63
C ILE A 472 -11.11 -7.69 12.84
N CYS A 473 -9.95 -7.75 12.20
CA CYS A 473 -8.96 -6.68 12.23
C CYS A 473 -9.06 -5.81 10.98
N VAL A 474 -9.47 -4.55 11.14
CA VAL A 474 -9.55 -3.52 10.09
C VAL A 474 -8.50 -2.43 10.33
N ILE A 475 -8.44 -1.38 9.51
CA ILE A 475 -7.61 -0.21 9.82
C ILE A 475 -8.53 0.99 10.10
N PRO A 476 -8.36 1.69 11.23
CA PRO A 476 -9.06 2.93 11.51
C PRO A 476 -8.77 4.01 10.46
N GLY A 477 -9.79 4.76 10.05
CA GLY A 477 -9.66 5.82 9.06
C GLY A 477 -8.69 6.93 9.48
N ALA A 478 -8.54 7.16 10.77
CA ALA A 478 -7.55 8.10 11.31
C ALA A 478 -6.13 7.83 10.81
N GLY A 479 -5.78 6.57 10.54
CA GLY A 479 -4.46 6.17 10.01
C GLY A 479 -4.23 6.54 8.53
N PHE A 480 -5.28 6.90 7.80
CA PHE A 480 -5.20 7.39 6.41
C PHE A 480 -5.41 8.90 6.32
N GLY A 481 -5.63 9.58 7.46
CA GLY A 481 -6.17 10.91 7.55
C GLY A 481 -7.62 10.97 7.05
N GLN A 482 -8.49 11.54 7.84
CA GLN A 482 -9.89 11.71 7.49
C GLN A 482 -10.31 13.12 7.87
N LYS A 483 -11.34 13.64 7.19
CA LYS A 483 -11.87 14.97 7.53
C LYS A 483 -12.26 15.00 9.02
N PRO A 484 -11.86 16.01 9.79
CA PRO A 484 -12.28 16.15 11.18
C PRO A 484 -13.80 16.04 11.33
N GLY A 485 -14.25 15.25 12.32
CA GLY A 485 -15.67 14.98 12.56
C GLY A 485 -16.28 13.91 11.65
N THR A 486 -15.49 13.26 10.79
CA THR A 486 -15.92 12.07 10.04
C THR A 486 -15.14 10.84 10.52
N TYR A 487 -15.78 9.67 10.47
CA TYR A 487 -15.19 8.43 10.94
C TYR A 487 -15.27 7.36 9.86
N HIS A 488 -14.16 6.70 9.61
CA HIS A 488 -14.03 5.68 8.56
C HIS A 488 -13.23 4.49 9.09
N ILE A 489 -13.37 3.39 8.39
CA ILE A 489 -12.47 2.24 8.50
C ILE A 489 -12.05 1.80 7.10
N ARG A 490 -10.88 1.18 6.96
CA ARG A 490 -10.52 0.46 5.75
C ARG A 490 -10.58 -1.03 5.99
N THR A 491 -11.29 -1.74 5.13
CA THR A 491 -11.30 -3.20 5.06
C THR A 491 -10.88 -3.68 3.67
N THR A 492 -10.35 -4.91 3.59
CA THR A 492 -10.03 -5.53 2.29
C THR A 492 -11.23 -6.30 1.73
N ILE A 493 -11.31 -6.41 0.40
CA ILE A 493 -12.26 -7.28 -0.31
C ILE A 493 -11.68 -8.68 -0.58
N LEU A 494 -10.46 -8.98 -0.08
CA LEU A 494 -9.68 -10.17 -0.46
C LEU A 494 -10.15 -11.52 0.11
N PRO A 495 -10.81 -11.65 1.27
CA PRO A 495 -11.29 -12.95 1.72
C PRO A 495 -12.18 -13.61 0.66
N GLN A 496 -12.05 -14.93 0.49
CA GLN A 496 -12.87 -15.68 -0.48
C GLN A 496 -14.36 -15.51 -0.15
N THR A 497 -15.23 -15.56 -1.15
CA THR A 497 -16.63 -15.12 -1.09
C THR A 497 -17.39 -15.63 0.14
N ASP A 498 -17.25 -16.91 0.52
CA ASP A 498 -17.96 -17.45 1.69
C ASP A 498 -17.41 -16.91 3.01
N LYS A 499 -16.07 -16.80 3.12
CA LYS A 499 -15.43 -16.16 4.29
C LYS A 499 -15.79 -14.69 4.40
N LEU A 500 -15.88 -14.00 3.26
CA LEU A 500 -16.25 -12.59 3.19
C LEU A 500 -17.69 -12.38 3.65
N LYS A 501 -18.64 -13.19 3.18
CA LYS A 501 -20.05 -13.15 3.62
C LYS A 501 -20.16 -13.37 5.15
N ASN A 502 -19.45 -14.37 5.66
CA ASN A 502 -19.42 -14.64 7.11
C ASN A 502 -18.81 -13.46 7.90
N MET A 503 -17.72 -12.86 7.39
CA MET A 503 -17.11 -11.67 7.98
C MET A 503 -18.10 -10.51 8.03
N LEU A 504 -18.80 -10.24 6.95
CA LEU A 504 -19.76 -9.14 6.85
C LEU A 504 -20.97 -9.35 7.76
N ASN A 505 -21.49 -10.59 7.89
CA ASN A 505 -22.56 -10.91 8.83
C ASN A 505 -22.15 -10.64 10.29
N LYS A 506 -20.95 -11.10 10.69
CA LYS A 506 -20.42 -10.83 12.03
C LYS A 506 -20.19 -9.33 12.27
N PHE A 507 -19.77 -8.62 11.22
CA PHE A 507 -19.58 -7.18 11.28
C PHE A 507 -20.91 -6.45 11.49
N GLU A 508 -21.95 -6.82 10.75
CA GLU A 508 -23.30 -6.27 10.87
C GLU A 508 -23.91 -6.52 12.25
N GLU A 509 -23.77 -7.74 12.77
CA GLU A 509 -24.21 -8.08 14.13
C GLU A 509 -23.49 -7.24 15.18
N PHE A 510 -22.16 -7.16 15.08
CA PHE A 510 -21.36 -6.32 15.97
C PHE A 510 -21.81 -4.85 15.90
N HIS A 511 -21.96 -4.32 14.69
CA HIS A 511 -22.32 -2.91 14.47
C HIS A 511 -23.69 -2.57 15.10
N ARG A 512 -24.69 -3.42 14.87
CA ARG A 512 -26.01 -3.28 15.48
C ARG A 512 -25.92 -3.28 17.01
N ASN A 513 -25.16 -4.22 17.59
CA ASN A 513 -24.98 -4.31 19.04
C ASN A 513 -24.20 -3.10 19.58
N PHE A 514 -23.20 -2.60 18.82
CA PHE A 514 -22.46 -1.41 19.18
C PHE A 514 -23.36 -0.17 19.19
N LEU A 515 -24.19 0.03 18.18
CA LEU A 515 -25.16 1.13 18.16
C LEU A 515 -26.13 1.02 19.33
N ALA A 516 -26.69 -0.16 19.62
CA ALA A 516 -27.55 -0.38 20.76
C ALA A 516 -26.86 -0.04 22.09
N GLU A 517 -25.62 -0.50 22.30
CA GLU A 517 -24.84 -0.24 23.53
C GLU A 517 -24.63 1.26 23.80
N TYR A 518 -24.38 2.05 22.73
CA TYR A 518 -24.06 3.48 22.86
C TYR A 518 -25.22 4.43 22.55
N ASN A 519 -26.34 3.96 21.99
CA ASN A 519 -27.57 4.74 21.83
C ASN A 519 -28.53 4.57 23.02
N TYR A 520 -28.55 3.38 23.63
CA TYR A 520 -29.36 3.12 24.83
C TYR A 520 -28.70 3.76 26.06
N PHE A 521 -29.23 4.87 26.52
CA PHE A 521 -29.35 5.44 27.87
C PHE A 521 -29.60 6.93 27.73
N GLY A 522 -30.84 7.27 27.42
CA GLY A 522 -31.39 8.61 27.47
C GLY A 522 -32.82 8.53 27.97
N TYR A 523 -33.00 8.26 29.24
CA TYR A 523 -34.08 8.69 30.05
C TYR A 523 -33.55 9.05 31.42
#